data_b419412197951403afb7e186c76425e4
#
_entry.id   b419412197951403afb7e186c76425e4
#
_cell.length_a   1.000
_cell.length_b   1.000
_cell.length_c   1.000
_cell.angle_alpha   90.00
_cell.angle_beta   90.00
_cell.angle_gamma   90.00
#
_symmetry.space_group_name_H-M   'P 1'
#
loop_
_entity.id
_entity.type
_entity.pdbx_description
1 polymer ?
#
loop_
_entity_poly.entity_id
_entity_poly.type
_entity_poly.pdbx_seq_one_letter_code
_entity_poly.pdbx_strand_id
1 'polypeptide(L)'
;MKLPFIKAGEIVTTHGVRGEVKVLPWVDSAEVLAEFDRCRIDGKEYAMTCRIQKSCNLVKLEGIDTMEQAQALRGKVLELYREDIDEDVIFADELKGVEVFADGVQIGKVVDVLDYPGNSVYVVQGEHEYMIPAVKAFVLLTDLDANRMEVRLIEGMRSDED
;
A
#
# COMPACT_ATOMS: atom_id res chain seq x y z
N MET A 1 5.03 2.00 -10.58
CA MET A 1 6.15 1.01 -10.59
C MET A 1 6.01 0.06 -9.41
N LYS A 2 6.10 -1.23 -9.67
CA LYS A 2 6.02 -2.23 -8.59
C LYS A 2 7.22 -2.10 -7.66
N LEU A 3 6.93 -2.10 -6.35
CA LEU A 3 7.95 -2.04 -5.31
C LEU A 3 8.28 -3.45 -4.85
N PRO A 4 9.55 -3.76 -4.52
CA PRO A 4 9.91 -5.11 -4.05
C PRO A 4 9.33 -5.42 -2.67
N PHE A 5 9.06 -4.39 -1.88
CA PHE A 5 8.51 -4.51 -0.53
C PHE A 5 7.38 -3.50 -0.35
N ILE A 6 6.32 -3.94 0.36
CA ILE A 6 5.15 -3.10 0.63
C ILE A 6 5.07 -2.85 2.12
N LYS A 7 5.01 -1.58 2.52
CA LYS A 7 4.77 -1.20 3.91
C LYS A 7 3.36 -1.60 4.30
N ALA A 8 3.24 -2.55 5.22
CA ALA A 8 1.96 -3.18 5.54
C ALA A 8 1.40 -2.83 6.91
N GLY A 9 2.21 -2.28 7.80
CA GLY A 9 1.75 -1.90 9.11
C GLY A 9 2.85 -1.37 10.00
N GLU A 10 2.44 -0.86 11.16
CA GLU A 10 3.35 -0.34 12.16
C GLU A 10 3.24 -1.16 13.44
N ILE A 11 4.40 -1.50 14.02
CA ILE A 11 4.46 -2.13 15.32
C ILE A 11 4.26 -1.06 16.38
N VAL A 12 3.09 -1.05 17.00
CA VAL A 12 2.70 0.03 17.93
C VAL A 12 3.07 -0.26 19.37
N THR A 13 3.07 -1.54 19.77
CA THR A 13 3.45 -1.94 21.13
C THR A 13 3.71 -3.45 21.20
N THR A 14 4.14 -3.93 22.37
CA THR A 14 4.25 -5.35 22.64
C THR A 14 2.92 -5.90 23.16
N HIS A 15 2.75 -7.22 23.10
CA HIS A 15 1.58 -7.90 23.65
C HIS A 15 2.05 -9.12 24.44
N GLY A 16 1.75 -9.11 25.75
CA GLY A 16 2.14 -10.21 26.63
C GLY A 16 3.65 -10.32 26.83
N VAL A 17 4.11 -11.48 27.25
CA VAL A 17 5.52 -11.71 27.63
C VAL A 17 6.26 -12.69 26.72
N ARG A 18 5.58 -13.22 25.70
CA ARG A 18 6.15 -14.25 24.81
C ARG A 18 6.76 -13.68 23.52
N GLY A 19 6.86 -12.37 23.41
CA GLY A 19 7.45 -11.72 22.26
C GLY A 19 6.47 -11.32 21.16
N GLU A 20 5.17 -11.43 21.40
CA GLU A 20 4.18 -10.95 20.43
C GLU A 20 4.21 -9.43 20.36
N VAL A 21 3.97 -8.91 19.15
CA VAL A 21 3.84 -7.47 18.90
C VAL A 21 2.45 -7.16 18.38
N LYS A 22 1.96 -5.98 18.72
CA LYS A 22 0.69 -5.47 18.20
C LYS A 22 1.00 -4.60 16.99
N VAL A 23 0.38 -4.93 15.86
CA VAL A 23 0.57 -4.26 14.59
C VAL A 23 -0.70 -3.56 14.17
N LEU A 24 -0.60 -2.26 13.86
CA LEU A 24 -1.68 -1.51 13.22
C LEU A 24 -1.53 -1.71 11.71
N PRO A 25 -2.47 -2.43 11.05
CA PRO A 25 -2.33 -2.71 9.62
C PRO A 25 -2.58 -1.45 8.78
N TRP A 26 -1.75 -1.25 7.77
CA TRP A 26 -1.90 -0.21 6.75
C TRP A 26 -2.48 -0.76 5.44
N VAL A 27 -2.53 -2.08 5.32
CA VAL A 27 -3.28 -2.75 4.24
C VAL A 27 -4.77 -2.69 4.57
N ASP A 28 -5.63 -3.14 3.65
CA ASP A 28 -7.08 -2.95 3.73
C ASP A 28 -7.70 -3.34 5.08
N SER A 29 -7.18 -4.39 5.72
CA SER A 29 -7.72 -4.83 7.01
C SER A 29 -6.74 -5.78 7.72
N ALA A 30 -7.03 -6.04 9.00
CA ALA A 30 -6.28 -7.01 9.79
C ALA A 30 -6.39 -8.43 9.21
N GLU A 31 -7.53 -8.76 8.60
CA GLU A 31 -7.75 -10.05 7.95
C GLU A 31 -6.80 -10.24 6.77
N VAL A 32 -6.55 -9.20 6.00
CA VAL A 32 -5.61 -9.26 4.87
C VAL A 32 -4.20 -9.53 5.38
N LEU A 33 -3.73 -8.82 6.40
CA LEU A 33 -2.39 -9.04 6.95
C LEU A 33 -2.23 -10.45 7.52
N ALA A 34 -3.28 -11.00 8.11
CA ALA A 34 -3.26 -12.33 8.72
C ALA A 34 -3.10 -13.48 7.71
N GLU A 35 -3.24 -13.21 6.42
CA GLU A 35 -3.05 -14.21 5.36
C GLU A 35 -1.57 -14.51 5.07
N PHE A 36 -0.65 -13.67 5.54
CA PHE A 36 0.77 -13.79 5.23
C PHE A 36 1.52 -14.50 6.37
N ASP A 37 2.55 -15.24 6.00
CA ASP A 37 3.35 -16.05 6.94
C ASP A 37 4.80 -15.59 7.05
N ARG A 38 5.17 -14.49 6.39
CA ARG A 38 6.48 -13.88 6.54
C ARG A 38 6.40 -12.36 6.35
N CYS A 39 7.37 -11.68 6.92
CA CYS A 39 7.48 -10.23 6.79
C CYS A 39 8.94 -9.81 6.84
N ARG A 40 9.17 -8.53 6.60
CA ARG A 40 10.48 -7.91 6.70
C ARG A 40 10.39 -6.70 7.62
N ILE A 41 11.33 -6.62 8.56
CA ILE A 41 11.44 -5.49 9.50
C ILE A 41 12.90 -5.06 9.55
N ASP A 42 13.17 -3.79 9.26
CA ASP A 42 14.55 -3.25 9.24
C ASP A 42 15.49 -4.06 8.34
N GLY A 43 14.98 -4.53 7.20
CA GLY A 43 15.78 -5.29 6.24
C GLY A 43 15.98 -6.76 6.60
N LYS A 44 15.40 -7.23 7.68
CA LYS A 44 15.52 -8.63 8.12
C LYS A 44 14.21 -9.38 7.92
N GLU A 45 14.29 -10.57 7.33
CA GLU A 45 13.12 -11.43 7.14
C GLU A 45 12.79 -12.19 8.44
N TYR A 46 11.50 -12.28 8.73
CA TYR A 46 10.95 -13.07 9.83
C TYR A 46 9.82 -13.94 9.34
N ALA A 47 9.81 -15.20 9.73
CA ALA A 47 8.60 -15.99 9.67
C ALA A 47 7.65 -15.46 10.74
N MET A 48 6.36 -15.35 10.41
CA MET A 48 5.38 -14.79 11.34
C MET A 48 4.10 -15.60 11.40
N THR A 49 3.44 -15.52 12.55
CA THR A 49 2.09 -16.02 12.75
C THR A 49 1.25 -14.85 13.20
N CYS A 50 0.19 -14.57 12.47
CA CYS A 50 -0.69 -13.44 12.73
C CYS A 50 -2.04 -13.92 13.24
N ARG A 51 -2.55 -13.24 14.24
CA ARG A 51 -3.95 -13.39 14.67
C ARG A 51 -4.57 -12.01 14.78
N ILE A 52 -5.90 -11.96 14.80
CA ILE A 52 -6.63 -10.70 14.76
C ILE A 52 -7.15 -10.39 16.15
N GLN A 53 -6.96 -9.14 16.58
CA GLN A 53 -7.58 -8.63 17.81
C GLN A 53 -8.21 -7.27 17.49
N LYS A 54 -9.53 -7.23 17.39
CA LYS A 54 -10.29 -6.05 16.96
C LYS A 54 -9.83 -5.62 15.56
N SER A 55 -9.33 -4.41 15.40
CA SER A 55 -8.85 -3.90 14.10
C SER A 55 -7.33 -4.01 13.92
N CYS A 56 -6.64 -4.66 14.87
CA CYS A 56 -5.20 -4.82 14.84
C CYS A 56 -4.80 -6.28 14.72
N ASN A 57 -3.52 -6.50 14.40
CA ASN A 57 -2.94 -7.84 14.39
C ASN A 57 -2.03 -8.05 15.60
N LEU A 58 -2.07 -9.26 16.13
CA LEU A 58 -1.07 -9.73 17.08
C LEU A 58 -0.14 -10.67 16.32
N VAL A 59 1.12 -10.33 16.25
CA VAL A 59 2.10 -11.02 15.40
C VAL A 59 3.18 -11.63 16.26
N LYS A 60 3.38 -12.95 16.09
CA LYS A 60 4.53 -13.65 16.68
C LYS A 60 5.57 -13.84 15.59
N LEU A 61 6.75 -13.28 15.81
CA LEU A 61 7.88 -13.38 14.90
C LEU A 61 8.83 -14.47 15.37
N GLU A 62 9.33 -15.26 14.42
CA GLU A 62 10.33 -16.28 14.76
C GLU A 62 11.61 -15.65 15.28
N GLY A 63 12.09 -16.13 16.42
CA GLY A 63 13.27 -15.58 17.06
C GLY A 63 13.01 -14.44 18.04
N ILE A 64 11.79 -13.94 18.10
CA ILE A 64 11.36 -12.91 19.05
C ILE A 64 10.49 -13.59 20.10
N ASP A 65 11.12 -13.98 21.22
CA ASP A 65 10.51 -14.84 22.22
C ASP A 65 10.31 -14.16 23.57
N THR A 66 10.81 -12.95 23.75
CA THR A 66 10.71 -12.19 24.99
C THR A 66 10.09 -10.82 24.74
N MET A 67 9.49 -10.25 25.80
CA MET A 67 8.95 -8.90 25.74
C MET A 67 10.03 -7.87 25.40
N GLU A 68 11.24 -8.05 25.90
CA GLU A 68 12.37 -7.14 25.64
C GLU A 68 12.76 -7.13 24.16
N GLN A 69 12.83 -8.30 23.54
CA GLN A 69 13.09 -8.42 22.10
C GLN A 69 11.97 -7.75 21.29
N ALA A 70 10.73 -7.99 21.68
CA ALA A 70 9.58 -7.38 21.01
C ALA A 70 9.56 -5.86 21.17
N GLN A 71 9.92 -5.35 22.33
CA GLN A 71 9.94 -3.92 22.60
C GLN A 71 10.97 -3.19 21.74
N ALA A 72 12.05 -3.83 21.39
CA ALA A 72 13.06 -3.27 20.49
C ALA A 72 12.52 -3.01 19.08
N LEU A 73 11.41 -3.65 18.70
CA LEU A 73 10.76 -3.47 17.40
C LEU A 73 9.69 -2.40 17.41
N ARG A 74 9.33 -1.85 18.57
CA ARG A 74 8.29 -0.84 18.69
C ARG A 74 8.59 0.38 17.82
N GLY A 75 7.58 0.85 17.07
CA GLY A 75 7.71 1.96 16.16
C GLY A 75 8.24 1.62 14.79
N LYS A 76 8.65 0.37 14.57
CA LYS A 76 9.16 -0.06 13.27
C LYS A 76 8.04 -0.44 12.33
N VAL A 77 8.33 -0.36 11.03
CA VAL A 77 7.40 -0.70 9.96
C VAL A 77 7.56 -2.16 9.59
N LEU A 78 6.44 -2.86 9.51
CA LEU A 78 6.38 -4.22 9.00
C LEU A 78 6.13 -4.16 7.50
N GLU A 79 7.01 -4.78 6.72
CA GLU A 79 6.91 -4.83 5.27
C GLU A 79 6.56 -6.25 4.82
N LEU A 80 5.78 -6.34 3.75
CA LEU A 80 5.50 -7.60 3.07
C LEU A 80 6.34 -7.67 1.79
N TYR A 81 6.61 -8.89 1.34
CA TYR A 81 7.30 -9.11 0.08
C TYR A 81 6.30 -8.98 -1.06
N ARG A 82 6.63 -8.18 -2.07
CA ARG A 82 5.75 -8.00 -3.23
C ARG A 82 5.42 -9.34 -3.91
N GLU A 83 6.37 -10.25 -3.93
CA GLU A 83 6.20 -11.58 -4.53
C GLU A 83 5.17 -12.47 -3.82
N ASP A 84 4.85 -12.17 -2.55
CA ASP A 84 3.83 -12.91 -1.79
C ASP A 84 2.42 -12.36 -2.03
N ILE A 85 2.31 -11.26 -2.73
CA ILE A 85 1.05 -10.55 -3.00
C ILE A 85 0.64 -10.81 -4.45
N ASP A 86 -0.66 -11.01 -4.69
CA ASP A 86 -1.18 -11.21 -6.04
C ASP A 86 -0.79 -10.05 -6.96
N GLU A 87 -0.42 -10.38 -8.20
CA GLU A 87 0.02 -9.40 -9.19
C GLU A 87 -1.06 -8.37 -9.50
N ASP A 88 -2.32 -8.73 -9.35
CA ASP A 88 -3.46 -7.86 -9.63
C ASP A 88 -3.69 -6.80 -8.56
N VAL A 89 -3.10 -6.98 -7.38
CA VAL A 89 -3.23 -6.00 -6.28
C VAL A 89 -2.26 -4.86 -6.50
N ILE A 90 -2.78 -3.64 -6.48
CA ILE A 90 -2.01 -2.41 -6.70
C ILE A 90 -2.08 -1.54 -5.45
N PHE A 91 -0.94 -1.07 -4.99
CA PHE A 91 -0.83 -0.21 -3.82
C PHE A 91 -0.63 1.25 -4.22
N ALA A 92 -1.13 2.17 -3.41
CA ALA A 92 -1.01 3.61 -3.68
C ALA A 92 0.43 4.05 -3.93
N ASP A 93 1.38 3.54 -3.13
CA ASP A 93 2.79 3.87 -3.30
C ASP A 93 3.37 3.39 -4.63
N GLU A 94 2.80 2.33 -5.21
CA GLU A 94 3.24 1.83 -6.52
C GLU A 94 2.72 2.68 -7.67
N LEU A 95 1.62 3.42 -7.45
CA LEU A 95 1.02 4.28 -8.46
C LEU A 95 1.72 5.62 -8.58
N LYS A 96 2.35 6.10 -7.53
CA LYS A 96 3.06 7.40 -7.57
C LYS A 96 4.21 7.33 -8.55
N GLY A 97 4.27 8.30 -9.46
CA GLY A 97 5.28 8.35 -10.52
C GLY A 97 4.89 7.62 -11.80
N VAL A 98 3.74 6.95 -11.84
CA VAL A 98 3.25 6.30 -13.06
C VAL A 98 2.88 7.37 -14.08
N GLU A 99 3.31 7.20 -15.33
CA GLU A 99 3.01 8.09 -16.42
C GLU A 99 1.58 7.88 -16.91
N VAL A 100 0.82 8.96 -17.04
CA VAL A 100 -0.60 8.92 -17.40
C VAL A 100 -0.83 9.47 -18.79
N PHE A 101 -1.55 8.72 -19.60
CA PHE A 101 -1.85 9.06 -21.00
C PHE A 101 -3.36 9.11 -21.20
N ALA A 102 -3.79 10.11 -21.98
CA ALA A 102 -5.17 10.24 -22.44
C ALA A 102 -5.15 10.36 -23.97
N ASP A 103 -5.87 9.48 -24.67
CA ASP A 103 -5.89 9.43 -26.14
C ASP A 103 -4.47 9.38 -26.75
N GLY A 104 -3.56 8.64 -26.12
CA GLY A 104 -2.18 8.47 -26.58
C GLY A 104 -1.25 9.64 -26.25
N VAL A 105 -1.74 10.66 -25.57
CA VAL A 105 -0.95 11.86 -25.20
C VAL A 105 -0.69 11.82 -23.69
N GLN A 106 0.57 11.97 -23.30
CA GLN A 106 0.94 12.04 -21.89
C GLN A 106 0.40 13.33 -21.27
N ILE A 107 -0.39 13.21 -20.22
CA ILE A 107 -0.97 14.34 -19.50
C ILE A 107 -0.27 14.64 -18.16
N GLY A 108 0.58 13.74 -17.69
CA GLY A 108 1.31 13.92 -16.45
C GLY A 108 1.68 12.61 -15.79
N LYS A 109 1.92 12.69 -14.49
CA LYS A 109 2.25 11.54 -13.64
C LYS A 109 1.37 11.55 -12.42
N VAL A 110 1.09 10.37 -11.87
CA VAL A 110 0.37 10.26 -10.60
C VAL A 110 1.28 10.82 -9.49
N VAL A 111 0.81 11.80 -8.76
CA VAL A 111 1.55 12.43 -7.65
C VAL A 111 0.94 12.11 -6.29
N ASP A 112 -0.34 11.73 -6.27
CA ASP A 112 -1.01 11.36 -5.02
C ASP A 112 -2.20 10.46 -5.31
N VAL A 113 -2.65 9.75 -4.28
CA VAL A 113 -3.87 8.94 -4.31
C VAL A 113 -4.70 9.31 -3.09
N LEU A 114 -5.90 9.82 -3.33
CA LEU A 114 -6.81 10.23 -2.26
C LEU A 114 -7.86 9.14 -2.05
N ASP A 115 -8.01 8.69 -0.81
CA ASP A 115 -9.00 7.67 -0.46
C ASP A 115 -10.26 8.33 0.07
N TYR A 116 -11.36 8.11 -0.63
CA TYR A 116 -12.69 8.54 -0.22
C TYR A 116 -13.58 7.33 0.02
N PRO A 117 -14.62 7.45 0.86
CA PRO A 117 -15.58 6.37 1.00
C PRO A 117 -16.16 5.96 -0.36
N GLY A 118 -15.98 4.69 -0.73
CA GLY A 118 -16.51 4.13 -1.96
C GLY A 118 -15.56 4.13 -3.15
N ASN A 119 -14.58 5.03 -3.20
CA ASN A 119 -13.58 5.01 -4.29
C ASN A 119 -12.33 5.82 -3.93
N SER A 120 -11.28 5.61 -4.72
CA SER A 120 -10.06 6.42 -4.66
C SER A 120 -10.06 7.40 -5.83
N VAL A 121 -9.29 8.48 -5.69
CA VAL A 121 -9.08 9.47 -6.74
C VAL A 121 -7.58 9.63 -6.94
N TYR A 122 -7.13 9.51 -8.19
CA TYR A 122 -5.74 9.71 -8.55
C TYR A 122 -5.51 11.18 -8.89
N VAL A 123 -4.52 11.80 -8.25
CA VAL A 123 -4.10 13.16 -8.57
C VAL A 123 -2.96 13.05 -9.56
N VAL A 124 -3.17 13.59 -10.76
CA VAL A 124 -2.21 13.57 -11.86
C VAL A 124 -1.72 14.98 -12.12
N GLN A 125 -0.41 15.17 -12.10
CA GLN A 125 0.22 16.47 -12.33
C GLN A 125 1.13 16.41 -13.55
N GLY A 126 0.86 17.31 -14.49
CA GLY A 126 1.68 17.57 -15.65
C GLY A 126 1.64 19.07 -15.91
N GLU A 127 1.39 19.47 -17.14
CA GLU A 127 1.12 20.87 -17.48
C GLU A 127 -0.11 21.38 -16.71
N HIS A 128 -1.09 20.50 -16.53
CA HIS A 128 -2.31 20.74 -15.75
C HIS A 128 -2.42 19.69 -14.66
N GLU A 129 -3.26 19.97 -13.66
CA GLU A 129 -3.60 19.00 -12.62
C GLU A 129 -4.96 18.36 -12.93
N TYR A 130 -5.02 17.05 -12.82
CA TYR A 130 -6.25 16.27 -13.03
C TYR A 130 -6.58 15.46 -11.79
N MET A 131 -7.86 15.33 -11.49
CA MET A 131 -8.36 14.43 -10.45
C MET A 131 -9.22 13.37 -11.13
N ILE A 132 -8.74 12.14 -11.14
CA ILE A 132 -9.33 11.05 -11.91
C ILE A 132 -9.85 9.97 -10.97
N PRO A 133 -11.17 9.70 -10.94
CA PRO A 133 -11.71 8.61 -10.13
C PRO A 133 -11.12 7.26 -10.57
N ALA A 134 -10.74 6.44 -9.60
CA ALA A 134 -10.12 5.13 -9.84
C ALA A 134 -11.18 4.07 -10.16
N VAL A 135 -11.96 4.30 -11.21
CA VAL A 135 -13.01 3.39 -11.66
C VAL A 135 -12.78 3.01 -13.12
N LYS A 136 -13.29 1.87 -13.52
CA LYS A 136 -13.08 1.31 -14.87
C LYS A 136 -13.57 2.22 -15.99
N ALA A 137 -14.55 3.09 -15.72
CA ALA A 137 -15.06 4.04 -16.70
C ALA A 137 -14.00 5.04 -17.14
N PHE A 138 -13.05 5.38 -16.28
CA PHE A 138 -12.05 6.41 -16.51
C PHE A 138 -10.62 5.89 -16.53
N VAL A 139 -10.29 4.87 -15.74
CA VAL A 139 -8.96 4.23 -15.74
C VAL A 139 -9.05 2.98 -16.62
N LEU A 140 -8.59 3.10 -17.86
CA LEU A 140 -8.75 2.07 -18.88
C LEU A 140 -7.69 0.97 -18.76
N LEU A 141 -6.48 1.34 -18.37
CA LEU A 141 -5.36 0.42 -18.24
C LEU A 141 -4.38 0.94 -17.19
N THR A 142 -3.89 0.03 -16.35
CA THR A 142 -2.79 0.32 -15.44
C THR A 142 -1.74 -0.76 -15.62
N ASP A 143 -0.57 -0.40 -16.13
CA ASP A 143 0.56 -1.31 -16.35
C ASP A 143 1.75 -0.82 -15.55
N LEU A 144 1.95 -1.40 -14.37
CA LEU A 144 3.05 -1.01 -13.48
C LEU A 144 4.42 -1.39 -14.04
N ASP A 145 4.49 -2.48 -14.81
CA ASP A 145 5.75 -2.92 -15.41
C ASP A 145 6.23 -1.95 -16.49
N ALA A 146 5.28 -1.40 -17.26
CA ALA A 146 5.56 -0.37 -18.25
C ALA A 146 5.56 1.05 -17.67
N ASN A 147 5.22 1.19 -16.39
CA ASN A 147 5.07 2.48 -15.69
C ASN A 147 4.09 3.41 -16.42
N ARG A 148 2.97 2.85 -16.85
CA ARG A 148 2.01 3.53 -17.72
C ARG A 148 0.57 3.29 -17.27
N MET A 149 -0.22 4.36 -17.29
CA MET A 149 -1.66 4.31 -17.06
C MET A 149 -2.36 5.02 -18.23
N GLU A 150 -3.42 4.41 -18.74
CA GLU A 150 -4.26 5.02 -19.77
C GLU A 150 -5.60 5.38 -19.16
N VAL A 151 -6.02 6.61 -19.38
CA VAL A 151 -7.26 7.14 -18.79
C VAL A 151 -8.14 7.79 -19.87
N ARG A 152 -9.42 7.91 -19.53
CA ARG A 152 -10.39 8.64 -20.29
C ARG A 152 -10.76 9.89 -19.50
N LEU A 153 -10.54 11.05 -20.10
CA LEU A 153 -10.88 12.33 -19.48
C LEU A 153 -12.28 12.77 -19.86
N ILE A 154 -12.96 13.36 -18.91
CA ILE A 154 -14.22 14.06 -19.15
C ILE A 154 -14.11 15.49 -18.61
N GLU A 155 -15.05 16.33 -19.01
CA GLU A 155 -15.14 17.70 -18.52
C GLU A 155 -15.26 17.72 -16.99
N GLY A 156 -14.53 18.63 -16.34
CA GLY A 156 -14.51 18.77 -14.88
C GLY A 156 -13.42 18.00 -14.15
N MET A 157 -12.66 17.17 -14.84
CA MET A 157 -11.56 16.42 -14.20
C MET A 157 -10.31 17.25 -13.99
N ARG A 158 -10.12 18.31 -14.77
CA ARG A 158 -8.99 19.19 -14.64
C ARG A 158 -9.24 20.16 -13.48
N SER A 159 -8.52 19.99 -12.39
CA SER A 159 -8.78 20.72 -11.14
C SER A 159 -8.32 22.19 -11.18
N ASP A 160 -7.47 22.54 -12.13
CA ASP A 160 -6.97 23.90 -12.32
C ASP A 160 -7.71 24.68 -13.42
N GLU A 161 -8.86 24.18 -13.87
CA GLU A 161 -9.72 24.92 -14.79
C GLU A 161 -10.48 26.02 -14.07
N ASP A 162 -10.57 27.17 -14.72
CA ASP A 162 -11.37 28.28 -14.26
C ASP A 162 -12.87 28.07 -14.53
#